data_da46f7c6c8fc189e5a7466a867c7a75e
#
_entry.id   da46f7c6c8fc189e5a7466a867c7a75e
#
_cell.length_a   1.000
_cell.length_b   1.000
_cell.length_c   1.000
_cell.angle_alpha   90.00
_cell.angle_beta   90.00
_cell.angle_gamma   90.00
#
_symmetry.space_group_name_H-M   'P 1'
#
loop_
_entity.id
_entity.type
_entity.pdbx_description
1 polymer ?
#
loop_
_entity_poly.entity_id
_entity_poly.type
_entity_poly.pdbx_seq_one_letter_code
_entity_poly.pdbx_strand_id
1 'polypeptide(L)'
;LKLNTVNKNKIIPEGKTVIYHASQSMPHTSSGYAIRTHGLTSSLNSKGYDVDVFLRNGYPLDRSDFKGSDVSTEEKIENVTYHFSHTEPNDSSLINYQEVYNFNRLDEYESQAINALISNGSKSKPIAIHSASNFVVGLAGARAAKALGIPSIYEIRGFWHLTQSTKREGYEGSDHYKLSERFE
;
A
#
# COMPACT_ATOMS: atom_id res chain seq x y z
N LEU A 1 17.51 -6.78 -5.67
CA LEU A 1 16.37 -6.62 -6.61
C LEU A 1 16.86 -5.95 -7.89
N LYS A 2 16.93 -6.68 -8.98
CA LYS A 2 17.16 -6.09 -10.31
C LYS A 2 15.81 -5.68 -10.89
N LEU A 3 15.45 -4.42 -10.75
CA LEU A 3 14.38 -3.81 -11.54
C LEU A 3 14.84 -3.69 -13.01
N ASN A 4 14.70 -4.76 -13.77
CA ASN A 4 15.12 -4.81 -15.17
C ASN A 4 14.19 -4.09 -16.16
N THR A 5 13.29 -3.19 -15.72
CA THR A 5 12.24 -2.66 -16.58
C THR A 5 11.97 -1.16 -16.44
N VAL A 6 13.00 -0.38 -16.14
CA VAL A 6 12.82 1.04 -15.76
C VAL A 6 12.36 1.96 -16.90
N ASN A 7 12.40 1.55 -18.17
CA ASN A 7 12.16 2.51 -19.27
C ASN A 7 10.85 2.34 -20.07
N LYS A 8 10.07 1.26 -19.86
CA LYS A 8 8.91 1.00 -20.73
C LYS A 8 7.57 1.58 -20.20
N ASN A 9 7.53 1.97 -18.94
CA ASN A 9 6.28 2.36 -18.28
C ASN A 9 6.20 3.86 -17.97
N LYS A 10 7.16 4.67 -18.43
CA LYS A 10 7.12 6.11 -18.20
C LYS A 10 5.83 6.70 -18.78
N ILE A 11 5.15 7.44 -17.94
CA ILE A 11 3.91 8.15 -18.30
C ILE A 11 4.15 9.66 -18.34
N ILE A 12 3.30 10.34 -19.07
CA ILE A 12 3.14 11.80 -18.95
C ILE A 12 1.92 12.00 -18.07
N PRO A 13 2.07 12.62 -16.88
CA PRO A 13 0.95 12.85 -15.99
C PRO A 13 -0.14 13.70 -16.64
N GLU A 14 -1.39 13.37 -16.37
CA GLU A 14 -2.54 14.12 -16.85
C GLU A 14 -3.43 14.55 -15.67
N GLY A 15 -3.91 15.77 -15.69
CA GLY A 15 -4.80 16.28 -14.65
C GLY A 15 -4.16 16.41 -13.26
N LYS A 16 -4.89 16.00 -12.22
CA LYS A 16 -4.50 16.07 -10.81
C LYS A 16 -4.69 14.74 -10.08
N THR A 17 -4.59 13.62 -10.81
CA THR A 17 -4.77 12.30 -10.24
C THR A 17 -3.58 11.94 -9.34
N VAL A 18 -3.86 11.38 -8.17
CA VAL A 18 -2.87 10.85 -7.21
C VAL A 18 -3.28 9.44 -6.83
N ILE A 19 -2.38 8.49 -6.99
CA ILE A 19 -2.54 7.16 -6.40
C ILE A 19 -2.11 7.24 -4.94
N TYR A 20 -3.02 6.91 -4.02
CA TYR A 20 -2.72 6.78 -2.61
C TYR A 20 -2.62 5.30 -2.22
N HIS A 21 -1.45 4.85 -1.79
CA HIS A 21 -1.22 3.44 -1.43
C HIS A 21 -1.18 3.28 0.09
N ALA A 22 -2.06 2.40 0.62
CA ALA A 22 -2.24 2.21 2.05
C ALA A 22 -2.30 0.74 2.46
N SER A 23 -1.92 0.44 3.71
CA SER A 23 -1.95 -0.91 4.24
C SER A 23 -3.33 -1.35 4.73
N GLN A 24 -4.17 -0.41 5.14
CA GLN A 24 -5.52 -0.67 5.65
C GLN A 24 -6.39 0.58 5.53
N SER A 25 -7.71 0.39 5.46
CA SER A 25 -8.66 1.48 5.28
C SER A 25 -10.05 1.16 5.84
N MET A 26 -10.92 2.17 5.84
CA MET A 26 -12.36 1.96 5.91
C MET A 26 -12.86 1.23 4.65
N PRO A 27 -14.00 0.51 4.73
CA PRO A 27 -14.85 0.32 5.92
C PRO A 27 -14.34 -0.79 6.85
N HIS A 28 -13.38 -1.62 6.40
CA HIS A 28 -12.98 -2.84 7.09
C HIS A 28 -12.11 -2.58 8.33
N THR A 29 -11.62 -1.37 8.52
CA THR A 29 -10.85 -0.95 9.69
C THR A 29 -11.15 0.50 10.04
N SER A 30 -11.43 0.76 11.32
CA SER A 30 -11.66 2.11 11.88
C SER A 30 -10.50 2.60 12.77
N SER A 31 -9.29 2.13 12.51
CA SER A 31 -8.09 2.57 13.23
C SER A 31 -7.74 4.03 12.93
N GLY A 32 -6.95 4.67 13.78
CA GLY A 32 -6.42 6.01 13.51
C GLY A 32 -5.69 6.13 12.18
N TYR A 33 -5.05 5.04 11.72
CA TYR A 33 -4.44 4.95 10.41
C TYR A 33 -5.47 5.09 9.28
N ALA A 34 -6.57 4.32 9.36
CA ALA A 34 -7.65 4.32 8.36
C ALA A 34 -8.40 5.65 8.34
N ILE A 35 -8.73 6.20 9.51
CA ILE A 35 -9.40 7.50 9.65
C ILE A 35 -8.54 8.63 9.06
N ARG A 36 -7.23 8.62 9.34
CA ARG A 36 -6.30 9.61 8.77
C ARG A 36 -6.18 9.49 7.26
N THR A 37 -6.13 8.26 6.73
CA THR A 37 -6.13 8.01 5.29
C THR A 37 -7.36 8.64 4.65
N HIS A 38 -8.55 8.33 5.18
CA HIS A 38 -9.81 8.86 4.66
C HIS A 38 -9.87 10.40 4.73
N GLY A 39 -9.55 10.99 5.88
CA GLY A 39 -9.58 12.44 6.06
C GLY A 39 -8.63 13.19 5.12
N LEU A 40 -7.42 12.66 4.90
CA LEU A 40 -6.45 13.26 3.99
C LEU A 40 -6.91 13.16 2.52
N THR A 41 -7.31 11.98 2.08
CA THR A 41 -7.74 11.75 0.69
C THR A 41 -9.04 12.48 0.38
N SER A 42 -10.02 12.48 1.28
CA SER A 42 -11.25 13.24 1.17
C SER A 42 -10.98 14.76 1.07
N SER A 43 -10.05 15.27 1.88
CA SER A 43 -9.65 16.67 1.83
C SER A 43 -8.98 17.05 0.49
N LEU A 44 -8.13 16.18 -0.05
CA LEU A 44 -7.51 16.39 -1.36
C LEU A 44 -8.56 16.40 -2.49
N ASN A 45 -9.49 15.44 -2.47
CA ASN A 45 -10.59 15.38 -3.43
C ASN A 45 -11.46 16.62 -3.37
N SER A 46 -11.75 17.15 -2.17
CA SER A 46 -12.49 18.40 -1.98
C SER A 46 -11.76 19.64 -2.52
N LYS A 47 -10.44 19.55 -2.71
CA LYS A 47 -9.59 20.59 -3.30
C LYS A 47 -9.38 20.41 -4.81
N GLY A 48 -10.09 19.48 -5.42
CA GLY A 48 -10.08 19.25 -6.87
C GLY A 48 -8.91 18.38 -7.35
N TYR A 49 -8.28 17.62 -6.46
CA TYR A 49 -7.48 16.47 -6.84
C TYR A 49 -8.41 15.27 -7.08
N ASP A 50 -7.90 14.27 -7.78
CA ASP A 50 -8.57 13.01 -8.03
C ASP A 50 -7.72 11.92 -7.36
N VAL A 51 -8.10 11.55 -6.13
CA VAL A 51 -7.30 10.65 -5.29
C VAL A 51 -8.03 9.35 -5.08
N ASP A 52 -7.48 8.30 -5.65
CA ASP A 52 -7.92 6.92 -5.43
C ASP A 52 -6.99 6.22 -4.45
N VAL A 53 -7.59 5.46 -3.53
CA VAL A 53 -6.85 4.70 -2.49
C VAL A 53 -6.72 3.25 -2.92
N PHE A 54 -5.49 2.80 -3.14
CA PHE A 54 -5.17 1.40 -3.43
C PHE A 54 -4.65 0.71 -2.17
N LEU A 55 -5.28 -0.40 -1.80
CA LEU A 55 -4.91 -1.15 -0.63
C LEU A 55 -3.82 -2.18 -0.95
N ARG A 56 -3.06 -2.54 0.08
CA ARG A 56 -2.09 -3.63 -0.03
C ARG A 56 -2.76 -4.93 -0.46
N ASN A 57 -2.00 -5.79 -1.12
CA ASN A 57 -2.50 -7.09 -1.56
C ASN A 57 -3.03 -7.93 -0.39
N GLY A 58 -4.15 -8.60 -0.63
CA GLY A 58 -4.81 -9.48 0.32
C GLY A 58 -5.70 -8.79 1.36
N TYR A 59 -5.63 -7.46 1.50
CA TYR A 59 -6.49 -6.75 2.45
C TYR A 59 -7.94 -6.66 1.93
N PRO A 60 -8.94 -6.87 2.78
CA PRO A 60 -8.91 -7.19 4.22
C PRO A 60 -8.85 -8.69 4.53
N LEU A 61 -8.90 -9.58 3.54
CA LEU A 61 -9.04 -11.04 3.68
C LEU A 61 -7.88 -11.69 4.43
N ASP A 62 -6.68 -11.10 4.37
CA ASP A 62 -5.50 -11.57 5.08
C ASP A 62 -5.49 -11.25 6.59
N ARG A 63 -6.52 -10.58 7.10
CA ARG A 63 -6.63 -10.23 8.51
C ARG A 63 -7.31 -11.35 9.29
N SER A 64 -6.68 -11.76 10.39
CA SER A 64 -7.23 -12.80 11.27
C SER A 64 -8.55 -12.40 11.97
N ASP A 65 -8.80 -11.11 12.12
CA ASP A 65 -10.02 -10.56 12.73
C ASP A 65 -11.14 -10.24 11.72
N PHE A 66 -10.86 -10.31 10.42
CA PHE A 66 -11.86 -10.15 9.38
C PHE A 66 -12.71 -11.42 9.25
N LYS A 67 -14.02 -11.28 9.32
CA LYS A 67 -14.98 -12.39 9.28
C LYS A 67 -15.82 -12.45 8.00
N GLY A 68 -15.63 -11.49 7.09
CA GLY A 68 -16.29 -11.48 5.79
C GLY A 68 -15.67 -12.50 4.85
N SER A 69 -16.48 -13.01 3.93
CA SER A 69 -16.04 -13.92 2.86
C SER A 69 -16.12 -13.28 1.48
N ASP A 70 -16.78 -12.15 1.38
CA ASP A 70 -16.98 -11.43 0.13
C ASP A 70 -16.53 -9.98 0.30
N VAL A 71 -15.67 -9.53 -0.58
CA VAL A 71 -15.14 -8.16 -0.59
C VAL A 71 -15.23 -7.64 -2.02
N SER A 72 -15.89 -6.50 -2.16
CA SER A 72 -15.91 -5.80 -3.45
C SER A 72 -14.49 -5.40 -3.88
N THR A 73 -14.22 -5.42 -5.18
CA THR A 73 -12.95 -4.90 -5.71
C THR A 73 -12.82 -3.40 -5.56
N GLU A 74 -13.94 -2.71 -5.35
CA GLU A 74 -14.00 -1.26 -5.20
C GLU A 74 -15.13 -0.88 -4.25
N GLU A 75 -14.86 0.05 -3.33
CA GLU A 75 -15.86 0.66 -2.47
C GLU A 75 -15.68 2.17 -2.44
N LYS A 76 -16.80 2.89 -2.50
CA LYS A 76 -16.83 4.34 -2.38
C LYS A 76 -17.43 4.77 -1.05
N ILE A 77 -16.65 5.55 -0.30
CA ILE A 77 -17.08 6.15 0.97
C ILE A 77 -16.96 7.66 0.81
N GLU A 78 -18.09 8.35 0.87
CA GLU A 78 -18.18 9.79 0.61
C GLU A 78 -17.59 10.13 -0.77
N ASN A 79 -16.52 10.93 -0.82
CA ASN A 79 -15.82 11.33 -2.02
C ASN A 79 -14.50 10.58 -2.26
N VAL A 80 -14.29 9.44 -1.59
CA VAL A 80 -13.06 8.62 -1.70
C VAL A 80 -13.40 7.24 -2.24
N THR A 81 -12.70 6.82 -3.28
CA THR A 81 -12.78 5.48 -3.84
C THR A 81 -11.62 4.62 -3.31
N TYR A 82 -11.94 3.45 -2.80
CA TYR A 82 -11.00 2.45 -2.29
C TYR A 82 -10.97 1.25 -3.23
N HIS A 83 -9.77 0.87 -3.67
CA HIS A 83 -9.55 -0.27 -4.53
C HIS A 83 -8.88 -1.41 -3.75
N PHE A 84 -9.49 -2.58 -3.81
CA PHE A 84 -8.99 -3.80 -3.19
C PHE A 84 -8.44 -4.69 -4.30
N SER A 85 -7.16 -4.98 -4.26
CA SER A 85 -6.48 -5.73 -5.33
C SER A 85 -6.82 -7.21 -5.33
N HIS A 86 -7.56 -7.67 -4.32
CA HIS A 86 -7.79 -9.09 -4.13
C HIS A 86 -9.09 -9.36 -3.39
N THR A 87 -9.89 -10.21 -3.97
CA THR A 87 -11.26 -10.50 -3.50
C THR A 87 -11.53 -11.98 -3.23
N GLU A 88 -10.61 -12.88 -3.65
CA GLU A 88 -10.77 -14.31 -3.43
C GLU A 88 -10.09 -14.76 -2.12
N PRO A 89 -10.85 -15.30 -1.16
CA PRO A 89 -10.33 -15.62 0.18
C PRO A 89 -9.18 -16.65 0.20
N ASN A 90 -9.06 -17.46 -0.84
CA ASN A 90 -8.13 -18.59 -0.89
C ASN A 90 -7.24 -18.57 -2.15
N ASP A 91 -6.98 -17.39 -2.71
CA ASP A 91 -6.05 -17.31 -3.83
C ASP A 91 -4.63 -17.63 -3.37
N SER A 92 -4.20 -18.86 -3.64
CA SER A 92 -2.86 -19.35 -3.28
C SER A 92 -1.72 -18.64 -4.03
N SER A 93 -2.03 -17.85 -5.06
CA SER A 93 -1.04 -17.05 -5.77
C SER A 93 -0.65 -15.79 -5.00
N LEU A 94 -1.46 -15.38 -4.01
CA LEU A 94 -1.17 -14.23 -3.18
C LEU A 94 -0.35 -14.60 -1.96
N ILE A 95 0.63 -13.75 -1.72
CA ILE A 95 1.47 -13.87 -0.53
C ILE A 95 0.75 -13.18 0.62
N ASN A 96 0.58 -13.92 1.72
CA ASN A 96 0.02 -13.35 2.93
C ASN A 96 0.92 -12.22 3.44
N TYR A 97 0.33 -11.09 3.80
CA TYR A 97 1.05 -9.94 4.34
C TYR A 97 1.91 -10.29 5.57
N GLN A 98 1.52 -11.27 6.37
CA GLN A 98 2.34 -11.73 7.50
C GLN A 98 3.64 -12.42 7.04
N GLU A 99 3.65 -13.00 5.84
CA GLU A 99 4.83 -13.64 5.28
C GLU A 99 5.84 -12.66 4.70
N VAL A 100 5.44 -11.42 4.49
CA VAL A 100 6.31 -10.34 4.00
C VAL A 100 7.49 -10.08 4.94
N TYR A 101 7.28 -10.31 6.22
CA TYR A 101 8.35 -10.21 7.22
C TYR A 101 9.27 -11.43 7.24
N ASN A 102 9.00 -12.41 6.39
CA ASN A 102 9.94 -13.45 6.06
C ASN A 102 10.75 -12.99 4.83
N PHE A 103 12.05 -12.80 4.97
CA PHE A 103 12.93 -12.24 3.93
C PHE A 103 12.75 -12.90 2.56
N ASN A 104 12.40 -14.18 2.53
CA ASN A 104 12.28 -14.95 1.30
C ASN A 104 11.05 -14.60 0.44
N ARG A 105 10.05 -13.92 1.02
CA ARG A 105 8.80 -13.61 0.33
C ARG A 105 8.58 -12.11 0.07
N LEU A 106 9.43 -11.26 0.64
CA LEU A 106 9.29 -9.80 0.49
C LEU A 106 9.35 -9.37 -0.99
N ASP A 107 10.32 -9.90 -1.73
CA ASP A 107 10.52 -9.53 -3.14
C ASP A 107 9.34 -9.92 -4.03
N GLU A 108 8.74 -11.07 -3.77
CA GLU A 108 7.59 -11.57 -4.50
C GLU A 108 6.34 -10.74 -4.19
N TYR A 109 6.09 -10.48 -2.92
CA TYR A 109 4.99 -9.60 -2.48
C TYR A 109 5.11 -8.20 -3.09
N GLU A 110 6.30 -7.59 -3.01
CA GLU A 110 6.52 -6.28 -3.60
C GLU A 110 6.32 -6.29 -5.11
N SER A 111 6.74 -7.35 -5.81
CA SER A 111 6.53 -7.45 -7.26
C SER A 111 5.05 -7.45 -7.63
N GLN A 112 4.21 -8.13 -6.87
CA GLN A 112 2.76 -8.12 -7.07
C GLN A 112 2.18 -6.71 -6.85
N ALA A 113 2.53 -6.06 -5.73
CA ALA A 113 2.07 -4.72 -5.41
C ALA A 113 2.56 -3.67 -6.44
N ILE A 114 3.81 -3.74 -6.85
CA ILE A 114 4.39 -2.85 -7.87
C ILE A 114 3.66 -3.02 -9.21
N ASN A 115 3.42 -4.24 -9.65
CA ASN A 115 2.72 -4.50 -10.91
C ASN A 115 1.29 -3.95 -10.90
N ALA A 116 0.58 -4.11 -9.79
CA ALA A 116 -0.77 -3.55 -9.62
C ALA A 116 -0.75 -2.02 -9.72
N LEU A 117 0.17 -1.36 -9.00
CA LEU A 117 0.31 0.11 -9.04
C LEU A 117 0.74 0.63 -10.40
N ILE A 118 1.65 -0.05 -11.10
CA ILE A 118 2.07 0.31 -12.47
C ILE A 118 0.89 0.17 -13.43
N SER A 119 0.12 -0.91 -13.35
CA SER A 119 -1.04 -1.13 -14.21
C SER A 119 -2.07 -0.02 -14.04
N ASN A 120 -2.39 0.34 -12.80
CA ASN A 120 -3.32 1.42 -12.49
C ASN A 120 -2.75 2.79 -12.90
N GLY A 121 -1.48 3.06 -12.58
CA GLY A 121 -0.82 4.32 -12.94
C GLY A 121 -0.70 4.53 -14.45
N SER A 122 -0.49 3.46 -15.23
CA SER A 122 -0.46 3.55 -16.69
C SER A 122 -1.81 3.96 -17.28
N LYS A 123 -2.91 3.65 -16.61
CA LYS A 123 -4.27 4.01 -17.01
C LYS A 123 -4.64 5.43 -16.55
N SER A 124 -4.43 5.72 -15.27
CA SER A 124 -4.86 6.97 -14.62
C SER A 124 -3.88 8.14 -14.80
N LYS A 125 -2.64 7.86 -15.25
CA LYS A 125 -1.56 8.84 -15.49
C LYS A 125 -1.37 9.83 -14.33
N PRO A 126 -1.15 9.34 -13.10
CA PRO A 126 -1.11 10.18 -11.91
C PRO A 126 0.10 11.10 -11.90
N ILE A 127 -0.03 12.22 -11.18
CA ILE A 127 1.07 13.16 -10.94
C ILE A 127 2.03 12.67 -9.86
N ALA A 128 1.59 11.77 -8.98
CA ALA A 128 2.41 11.17 -7.92
C ALA A 128 1.79 9.87 -7.40
N ILE A 129 2.62 9.04 -6.77
CA ILE A 129 2.18 7.97 -5.87
C ILE A 129 2.51 8.40 -4.44
N HIS A 130 1.50 8.46 -3.57
CA HIS A 130 1.62 8.76 -2.15
C HIS A 130 1.39 7.49 -1.35
N SER A 131 2.39 7.03 -0.61
CA SER A 131 2.31 5.80 0.19
C SER A 131 2.37 6.13 1.67
N ALA A 132 1.42 5.60 2.44
CA ALA A 132 1.47 5.70 3.89
C ALA A 132 2.27 4.52 4.48
N SER A 133 3.04 4.73 5.57
CA SER A 133 3.82 3.67 6.20
C SER A 133 2.96 2.42 6.54
N ASN A 134 3.50 1.22 6.57
CA ASN A 134 4.94 0.94 6.79
C ASN A 134 5.73 0.81 5.48
N PHE A 135 7.02 0.46 5.64
CA PHE A 135 7.97 0.33 4.53
C PHE A 135 7.50 -0.62 3.41
N VAL A 136 6.74 -1.66 3.71
CA VAL A 136 6.24 -2.61 2.70
C VAL A 136 5.38 -1.91 1.66
N VAL A 137 4.49 -1.03 2.12
CA VAL A 137 3.66 -0.18 1.26
C VAL A 137 4.51 0.92 0.61
N GLY A 138 5.41 1.52 1.39
CA GLY A 138 6.30 2.60 0.94
C GLY A 138 7.23 2.19 -0.19
N LEU A 139 7.91 1.04 -0.07
CA LEU A 139 8.83 0.53 -1.09
C LEU A 139 8.10 0.20 -2.39
N ALA A 140 6.95 -0.47 -2.31
CA ALA A 140 6.16 -0.80 -3.49
C ALA A 140 5.74 0.49 -4.24
N GLY A 141 5.23 1.49 -3.53
CA GLY A 141 4.85 2.76 -4.13
C GLY A 141 6.01 3.54 -4.73
N ALA A 142 7.16 3.61 -4.02
CA ALA A 142 8.35 4.28 -4.53
C ALA A 142 8.92 3.62 -5.80
N ARG A 143 8.93 2.29 -5.84
CA ARG A 143 9.40 1.53 -7.01
C ARG A 143 8.44 1.65 -8.19
N ALA A 144 7.13 1.60 -7.96
CA ALA A 144 6.12 1.82 -8.98
C ALA A 144 6.22 3.25 -9.55
N ALA A 145 6.33 4.27 -8.71
CA ALA A 145 6.50 5.65 -9.14
C ALA A 145 7.77 5.83 -9.97
N LYS A 146 8.89 5.23 -9.55
CA LYS A 146 10.13 5.23 -10.33
C LYS A 146 9.95 4.57 -11.70
N ALA A 147 9.24 3.45 -11.78
CA ALA A 147 8.98 2.77 -13.05
C ALA A 147 8.08 3.62 -13.98
N LEU A 148 7.11 4.34 -13.42
CA LEU A 148 6.25 5.25 -14.15
C LEU A 148 6.92 6.60 -14.49
N GLY A 149 8.06 6.91 -13.88
CA GLY A 149 8.79 8.17 -14.09
C GLY A 149 8.14 9.38 -13.40
N ILE A 150 7.43 9.18 -12.31
CA ILE A 150 6.71 10.19 -11.54
C ILE A 150 7.24 10.31 -10.11
N PRO A 151 6.95 11.40 -9.38
CA PRO A 151 7.29 11.53 -7.97
C PRO A 151 6.64 10.48 -7.07
N SER A 152 7.36 10.10 -6.00
CA SER A 152 6.80 9.33 -4.88
C SER A 152 6.85 10.16 -3.61
N ILE A 153 5.82 10.02 -2.79
CA ILE A 153 5.72 10.59 -1.44
C ILE A 153 5.62 9.41 -0.47
N TYR A 154 6.45 9.39 0.56
CA TYR A 154 6.33 8.43 1.65
C TYR A 154 5.95 9.13 2.93
N GLU A 155 4.75 8.83 3.44
CA GLU A 155 4.23 9.41 4.68
C GLU A 155 4.53 8.49 5.85
N ILE A 156 5.52 8.83 6.67
CA ILE A 156 5.86 8.10 7.89
C ILE A 156 4.80 8.45 8.95
N ARG A 157 4.05 7.45 9.40
CA ARG A 157 3.00 7.59 10.43
C ARG A 157 3.41 7.08 11.80
N GLY A 158 4.54 6.41 11.88
CA GLY A 158 5.11 5.91 13.10
C GLY A 158 6.21 4.88 12.83
N PHE A 159 7.13 4.77 13.75
CA PHE A 159 8.17 3.75 13.73
C PHE A 159 7.64 2.47 14.39
N TRP A 160 7.04 1.62 13.59
CA TRP A 160 6.33 0.43 14.07
C TRP A 160 7.23 -0.55 14.81
N HIS A 161 8.49 -0.70 14.40
CA HIS A 161 9.47 -1.53 15.08
C HIS A 161 9.73 -1.03 16.51
N LEU A 162 9.85 0.29 16.71
CA LEU A 162 10.02 0.86 18.06
C LEU A 162 8.75 0.67 18.90
N THR A 163 7.57 0.88 18.30
CA THR A 163 6.30 0.65 19.00
C THR A 163 6.12 -0.82 19.42
N GLN A 164 6.57 -1.77 18.62
CA GLN A 164 6.50 -3.19 18.96
C GLN A 164 7.54 -3.58 20.03
N SER A 165 8.73 -2.98 20.01
CA SER A 165 9.76 -3.20 21.05
C SER A 165 9.28 -2.85 22.45
N THR A 166 8.47 -1.80 22.58
CA THR A 166 7.89 -1.43 23.88
C THR A 166 6.85 -2.41 24.41
N LYS A 167 6.35 -3.32 23.57
CA LYS A 167 5.25 -4.25 23.88
C LYS A 167 5.68 -5.71 23.94
N ARG A 168 6.83 -6.04 23.36
CA ARG A 168 7.29 -7.42 23.18
C ARG A 168 8.75 -7.52 23.55
N GLU A 169 9.04 -8.18 24.67
CA GLU A 169 10.40 -8.48 25.11
C GLU A 169 11.15 -9.30 24.04
N GLY A 170 12.39 -8.94 23.75
CA GLY A 170 13.23 -9.61 22.76
C GLY A 170 12.87 -9.35 21.29
N TYR A 171 11.87 -8.50 21.02
CA TYR A 171 11.43 -8.21 19.65
C TYR A 171 12.53 -7.61 18.77
N GLU A 172 13.46 -6.84 19.37
CA GLU A 172 14.60 -6.22 18.66
C GLU A 172 15.55 -7.24 18.02
N GLY A 173 15.58 -8.47 18.54
CA GLY A 173 16.31 -9.59 17.94
C GLY A 173 15.67 -10.19 16.72
N SER A 174 14.39 -9.90 16.45
CA SER A 174 13.62 -10.52 15.38
C SER A 174 13.97 -9.98 13.99
N ASP A 175 13.75 -10.82 12.97
CA ASP A 175 13.92 -10.38 11.56
C ASP A 175 12.91 -9.29 11.20
N HIS A 176 11.73 -9.31 11.80
CA HIS A 176 10.72 -8.28 11.64
C HIS A 176 11.23 -6.90 12.09
N TYR A 177 11.88 -6.83 13.28
CA TYR A 177 12.48 -5.59 13.75
C TYR A 177 13.58 -5.11 12.80
N LYS A 178 14.53 -5.99 12.47
CA LYS A 178 15.66 -5.66 11.60
C LYS A 178 15.26 -5.20 10.21
N LEU A 179 14.21 -5.81 9.63
CA LEU A 179 13.66 -5.37 8.35
C LEU A 179 13.04 -3.98 8.47
N SER A 180 12.20 -3.77 9.49
CA SER A 180 11.56 -2.48 9.69
C SER A 180 12.58 -1.38 9.95
N GLU A 181 13.56 -1.62 10.82
CA GLU A 181 14.66 -0.66 11.10
C GLU A 181 15.47 -0.31 9.84
N ARG A 182 15.67 -1.29 8.96
CA ARG A 182 16.45 -1.08 7.74
C ARG A 182 15.73 -0.28 6.67
N PHE A 183 14.41 -0.41 6.57
CA PHE A 183 13.65 0.12 5.44
C PHE A 183 12.69 1.26 5.80
N GLU A 184 12.40 1.49 7.10
CA GLU A 184 11.62 2.62 7.58
C GLU A 184 12.50 3.85 7.77
#